data_7c4e035f164b76ec3ffd8555653f29fe
#
_entry.id   7c4e035f164b76ec3ffd8555653f29fe
#
_cell.length_a   1.000
_cell.length_b   1.000
_cell.length_c   1.000
_cell.angle_alpha   90.00
_cell.angle_beta   90.00
_cell.angle_gamma   90.00
#
_symmetry.space_group_name_H-M   'P 1'
#
loop_
_entity.id
_entity.type
_entity.pdbx_description
1 polymer ?
#
loop_
_entity_poly.entity_id
_entity_poly.type
_entity_poly.pdbx_seq_one_letter_code
_entity_poly.pdbx_strand_id
1 'polypeptide(L)'
;MNVLWFTGRRFDNFCSTTQASLAAGIIRQGHSVHILNPDEQGSHIGKEWKHTGFSMSSIPGLQSRKLSKDMKAWILQNKFDENTVAIVDWRVLNHIHRALESKKIPWIMMDRSPPADPGILSSLQWPAWKKSWKHVAKNHSAKACVVSTGHRDLVQSKVNISSNKISILPAGVDLELFSPSPKEETLTMVYHGRLDKHRGILALPMLASKSIQAGLKVKLHLIGEGDCYGQLKELGEIHDYIEVQHNIDQPKVAEVLSKSHIGLLPMPNTKLWSIASPLKRSEYAASGMLIFGINHSGHTLPGYETMDWIKLVEQYDFHSDGIEWFKNLDIERIEELSKSARQYAEKNLSWKKSVDTLISVLQTQLN
;
A
#
# COMPACT_ATOMS: atom_id res chain seq x y z
N MET A 1 12.87 12.00 -18.88
CA MET A 1 13.81 10.99 -18.33
C MET A 1 13.35 9.58 -18.68
N ASN A 2 14.32 8.65 -18.75
CA ASN A 2 14.06 7.23 -19.00
C ASN A 2 14.23 6.47 -17.69
N VAL A 3 13.13 5.92 -17.19
CA VAL A 3 13.11 5.24 -15.88
C VAL A 3 13.24 3.75 -16.08
N LEU A 4 14.30 3.15 -15.54
CA LEU A 4 14.50 1.70 -15.45
C LEU A 4 14.01 1.22 -14.07
N TRP A 5 13.02 0.34 -14.02
CA TRP A 5 12.49 -0.14 -12.73
C TRP A 5 12.80 -1.61 -12.49
N PHE A 6 13.82 -1.88 -11.69
CA PHE A 6 14.26 -3.22 -11.31
C PHE A 6 13.53 -3.66 -10.03
N THR A 7 12.71 -4.69 -10.12
CA THR A 7 11.99 -5.22 -8.96
C THR A 7 11.96 -6.75 -8.95
N GLY A 8 12.00 -7.33 -7.76
CA GLY A 8 11.81 -8.77 -7.55
C GLY A 8 10.34 -9.19 -7.47
N ARG A 9 9.40 -8.26 -7.68
CA ARG A 9 7.96 -8.52 -7.56
C ARG A 9 7.34 -8.79 -8.91
N ARG A 10 6.39 -9.70 -8.93
CA ARG A 10 5.50 -9.92 -10.07
C ARG A 10 4.35 -8.92 -10.05
N PHE A 11 3.85 -8.57 -11.22
CA PHE A 11 2.70 -7.66 -11.39
C PHE A 11 1.34 -8.37 -11.33
N ASP A 12 1.31 -9.69 -11.29
CA ASP A 12 0.12 -10.51 -10.99
C ASP A 12 -0.22 -10.56 -9.48
N ASN A 13 0.67 -10.08 -8.62
CA ASN A 13 0.46 -10.06 -7.18
C ASN A 13 -0.33 -8.83 -6.71
N PHE A 14 -1.14 -8.96 -5.65
CA PHE A 14 -1.93 -7.89 -5.03
C PHE A 14 -1.14 -6.59 -4.71
N CYS A 15 0.18 -6.69 -4.54
CA CYS A 15 1.02 -5.52 -4.28
C CYS A 15 1.43 -4.75 -5.55
N SER A 16 1.00 -5.18 -6.71
CA SER A 16 1.39 -4.58 -8.00
C SER A 16 0.66 -3.28 -8.30
N THR A 17 -0.57 -3.09 -7.78
CA THR A 17 -1.38 -1.89 -8.03
C THR A 17 -0.59 -0.60 -7.86
N THR A 18 0.17 -0.47 -6.77
CA THR A 18 0.97 0.73 -6.54
C THR A 18 2.07 0.92 -7.58
N GLN A 19 2.76 -0.16 -7.98
CA GLN A 19 3.84 -0.06 -8.97
C GLN A 19 3.27 0.26 -10.35
N ALA A 20 2.16 -0.36 -10.73
CA ALA A 20 1.47 -0.09 -11.98
C ALA A 20 0.95 1.35 -12.05
N SER A 21 0.31 1.85 -10.98
CA SER A 21 -0.20 3.22 -10.92
C SER A 21 0.93 4.26 -10.97
N LEU A 22 2.04 4.02 -10.28
CA LEU A 22 3.20 4.91 -10.35
C LEU A 22 3.84 4.89 -11.73
N ALA A 23 4.00 3.71 -12.36
CA ALA A 23 4.56 3.59 -13.71
C ALA A 23 3.71 4.32 -14.74
N ALA A 24 2.40 4.07 -14.76
CA ALA A 24 1.46 4.77 -15.62
C ALA A 24 1.46 6.29 -15.38
N GLY A 25 1.53 6.70 -14.10
CA GLY A 25 1.59 8.12 -13.75
C GLY A 25 2.86 8.82 -14.23
N ILE A 26 4.02 8.16 -14.16
CA ILE A 26 5.30 8.66 -14.70
C ILE A 26 5.19 8.84 -16.22
N ILE A 27 4.56 7.89 -16.92
CA ILE A 27 4.37 7.95 -18.37
C ILE A 27 3.44 9.09 -18.76
N ARG A 28 2.31 9.26 -18.04
CA ARG A 28 1.39 10.38 -18.27
C ARG A 28 2.03 11.77 -18.10
N GLN A 29 3.14 11.87 -17.36
CA GLN A 29 3.93 13.08 -17.25
C GLN A 29 5.05 13.21 -18.30
N GLY A 30 4.99 12.43 -19.39
CA GLY A 30 5.90 12.53 -20.53
C GLY A 30 7.25 11.84 -20.33
N HIS A 31 7.35 10.89 -19.42
CA HIS A 31 8.56 10.10 -19.18
C HIS A 31 8.38 8.66 -19.68
N SER A 32 9.48 7.95 -19.97
CA SER A 32 9.41 6.53 -20.32
C SER A 32 9.69 5.65 -19.10
N VAL A 33 9.03 4.50 -19.03
CA VAL A 33 9.25 3.49 -17.99
C VAL A 33 9.55 2.14 -18.63
N HIS A 34 10.59 1.48 -18.15
CA HIS A 34 10.93 0.11 -18.50
C HIS A 34 10.93 -0.75 -17.23
N ILE A 35 9.95 -1.65 -17.10
CA ILE A 35 9.84 -2.59 -15.98
C ILE A 35 10.72 -3.81 -16.26
N LEU A 36 11.55 -4.14 -15.29
CA LEU A 36 12.47 -5.28 -15.31
C LEU A 36 12.20 -6.15 -14.07
N ASN A 37 11.46 -7.25 -14.27
CA ASN A 37 10.93 -8.05 -13.18
C ASN A 37 10.83 -9.55 -13.54
N PRO A 38 10.38 -10.44 -12.61
CA PRO A 38 10.29 -11.87 -12.88
C PRO A 38 9.02 -12.33 -13.61
N ASP A 39 8.20 -11.42 -14.17
CA ASP A 39 7.07 -11.83 -15.00
C ASP A 39 7.53 -12.44 -16.32
N GLU A 40 6.70 -13.26 -16.93
CA GLU A 40 7.00 -13.86 -18.24
C GLU A 40 7.15 -12.77 -19.32
N GLN A 41 8.11 -12.96 -20.21
CA GLN A 41 8.28 -12.06 -21.34
C GLN A 41 7.01 -12.04 -22.19
N GLY A 42 6.48 -10.83 -22.43
CA GLY A 42 5.23 -10.64 -23.19
C GLY A 42 3.98 -10.54 -22.31
N SER A 43 4.03 -10.87 -21.01
CA SER A 43 2.85 -10.76 -20.11
C SER A 43 2.35 -9.32 -19.91
N HIS A 44 3.15 -8.30 -20.27
CA HIS A 44 2.77 -6.89 -20.20
C HIS A 44 2.36 -6.30 -21.55
N ILE A 45 1.99 -7.12 -22.54
CA ILE A 45 1.46 -6.64 -23.80
C ILE A 45 0.22 -5.77 -23.57
N GLY A 46 0.16 -4.62 -24.23
CA GLY A 46 -0.93 -3.63 -24.06
C GLY A 46 -0.74 -2.67 -22.87
N LYS A 47 0.33 -2.78 -22.10
CA LYS A 47 0.71 -1.77 -21.11
C LYS A 47 1.49 -0.63 -21.75
N GLU A 48 1.41 0.56 -21.17
CA GLU A 48 2.09 1.76 -21.66
C GLU A 48 3.62 1.72 -21.45
N TRP A 49 4.12 0.88 -20.55
CA TRP A 49 5.56 0.73 -20.26
C TRP A 49 6.19 -0.41 -21.05
N LYS A 50 7.50 -0.31 -21.28
CA LYS A 50 8.31 -1.42 -21.77
C LYS A 50 8.50 -2.48 -20.68
N HIS A 51 8.62 -3.75 -21.07
CA HIS A 51 8.85 -4.85 -20.14
C HIS A 51 9.98 -5.77 -20.59
N THR A 52 10.81 -6.18 -19.65
CA THR A 52 11.76 -7.30 -19.81
C THR A 52 11.57 -8.27 -18.65
N GLY A 53 11.17 -9.50 -18.99
CA GLY A 53 11.00 -10.60 -18.07
C GLY A 53 12.31 -11.35 -17.79
N PHE A 54 12.50 -11.77 -16.53
CA PHE A 54 13.64 -12.57 -16.10
C PHE A 54 13.18 -13.83 -15.36
N SER A 55 13.86 -14.96 -15.59
CA SER A 55 13.54 -16.17 -14.85
C SER A 55 13.99 -16.10 -13.39
N MET A 56 13.17 -16.62 -12.49
CA MET A 56 13.54 -16.83 -11.08
C MET A 56 13.97 -18.27 -10.83
N SER A 57 14.80 -18.50 -9.81
CA SER A 57 15.07 -19.85 -9.32
C SER A 57 13.83 -20.41 -8.60
N SER A 58 13.53 -21.68 -8.81
CA SER A 58 12.51 -22.41 -8.05
C SER A 58 12.96 -22.72 -6.60
N ILE A 59 14.26 -22.63 -6.32
CA ILE A 59 14.82 -22.95 -5.00
C ILE A 59 14.57 -21.79 -4.04
N PRO A 60 13.87 -22.01 -2.90
CA PRO A 60 13.67 -21.00 -1.88
C PRO A 60 14.99 -20.37 -1.42
N GLY A 61 15.01 -19.02 -1.31
CA GLY A 61 16.21 -18.27 -0.90
C GLY A 61 17.21 -17.95 -2.02
N LEU A 62 17.18 -18.63 -3.18
CA LEU A 62 18.05 -18.33 -4.33
C LEU A 62 17.37 -17.50 -5.43
N GLN A 63 16.07 -17.25 -5.29
CA GLN A 63 15.25 -16.53 -6.28
C GLN A 63 15.82 -15.16 -6.65
N SER A 64 16.09 -14.33 -5.65
CA SER A 64 16.64 -12.99 -5.86
C SER A 64 18.06 -13.01 -6.42
N ARG A 65 18.86 -14.04 -6.11
CA ARG A 65 20.24 -14.14 -6.57
C ARG A 65 20.32 -14.41 -8.07
N LYS A 66 19.53 -15.38 -8.59
CA LYS A 66 19.46 -15.66 -10.03
C LYS A 66 18.93 -14.45 -10.80
N LEU A 67 17.77 -13.94 -10.38
CA LEU A 67 17.14 -12.76 -10.95
C LEU A 67 18.13 -11.58 -11.05
N SER A 68 18.83 -11.28 -9.96
CA SER A 68 19.78 -10.17 -9.92
C SER A 68 21.01 -10.40 -10.80
N LYS A 69 21.44 -11.67 -10.98
CA LYS A 69 22.54 -12.01 -11.90
C LYS A 69 22.15 -11.68 -13.35
N ASP A 70 20.94 -12.06 -13.74
CA ASP A 70 20.44 -11.85 -15.09
C ASP A 70 20.17 -10.35 -15.34
N MET A 71 19.60 -9.62 -14.38
CA MET A 71 19.47 -8.15 -14.42
C MET A 71 20.82 -7.47 -14.53
N LYS A 72 21.84 -7.91 -13.79
CA LYS A 72 23.21 -7.37 -13.90
C LYS A 72 23.79 -7.57 -15.28
N ALA A 73 23.65 -8.76 -15.87
CA ALA A 73 24.12 -9.06 -17.21
C ALA A 73 23.42 -8.14 -18.22
N TRP A 74 22.11 -7.96 -18.12
CA TRP A 74 21.33 -7.07 -18.97
C TRP A 74 21.83 -5.60 -18.87
N ILE A 75 22.07 -5.08 -17.65
CA ILE A 75 22.63 -3.73 -17.48
C ILE A 75 23.98 -3.59 -18.19
N LEU A 76 24.86 -4.55 -18.08
CA LEU A 76 26.21 -4.49 -18.67
C LEU A 76 26.19 -4.55 -20.19
N GLN A 77 25.23 -5.26 -20.79
CA GLN A 77 25.10 -5.47 -22.23
C GLN A 77 24.39 -4.30 -22.95
N ASN A 78 23.60 -3.48 -22.24
CA ASN A 78 22.85 -2.40 -22.85
C ASN A 78 23.59 -1.06 -22.77
N LYS A 79 23.23 -0.16 -23.69
CA LYS A 79 23.63 1.26 -23.70
C LYS A 79 22.48 2.11 -23.19
N PHE A 80 22.80 3.16 -22.46
CA PHE A 80 21.85 4.07 -21.87
C PHE A 80 22.26 5.51 -22.16
N ASP A 81 21.28 6.41 -22.25
CA ASP A 81 21.53 7.84 -22.37
C ASP A 81 21.67 8.50 -20.99
N GLU A 82 22.14 9.73 -20.98
CA GLU A 82 22.38 10.52 -19.76
C GLU A 82 21.10 10.90 -18.98
N ASN A 83 19.92 10.82 -19.63
CA ASN A 83 18.63 11.04 -18.99
C ASN A 83 18.04 9.77 -18.35
N THR A 84 18.84 8.70 -18.22
CA THR A 84 18.42 7.43 -17.64
C THR A 84 18.64 7.40 -16.14
N VAL A 85 17.60 7.00 -15.37
CA VAL A 85 17.64 6.83 -13.92
C VAL A 85 16.99 5.50 -13.53
N ALA A 86 17.48 4.86 -12.48
CA ALA A 86 16.96 3.56 -12.04
C ALA A 86 16.20 3.64 -10.72
N ILE A 87 15.04 2.96 -10.66
CA ILE A 87 14.35 2.58 -9.41
C ILE A 87 14.68 1.12 -9.12
N VAL A 88 15.17 0.83 -7.92
CA VAL A 88 15.65 -0.52 -7.58
C VAL A 88 15.03 -1.00 -6.28
N ASP A 89 14.35 -2.14 -6.31
CA ASP A 89 13.88 -2.84 -5.09
C ASP A 89 15.08 -3.28 -4.24
N TRP A 90 15.00 -3.14 -2.93
CA TRP A 90 16.05 -3.54 -2.00
C TRP A 90 16.50 -5.01 -2.17
N ARG A 91 15.60 -5.89 -2.63
CA ARG A 91 15.89 -7.33 -2.83
C ARG A 91 16.92 -7.60 -3.91
N VAL A 92 17.02 -6.74 -4.91
CA VAL A 92 17.95 -6.88 -6.04
C VAL A 92 19.12 -5.90 -5.96
N LEU A 93 19.00 -4.79 -5.22
CA LEU A 93 19.98 -3.72 -5.14
C LEU A 93 21.40 -4.20 -4.79
N ASN A 94 21.52 -5.12 -3.82
CA ASN A 94 22.82 -5.64 -3.38
C ASN A 94 23.69 -6.21 -4.52
N HIS A 95 23.07 -6.63 -5.60
CA HIS A 95 23.75 -7.32 -6.70
C HIS A 95 23.92 -6.45 -7.94
N ILE A 96 23.06 -5.43 -8.13
CA ILE A 96 23.04 -4.65 -9.38
C ILE A 96 23.61 -3.23 -9.24
N HIS A 97 23.70 -2.66 -8.01
CA HIS A 97 24.12 -1.26 -7.81
C HIS A 97 25.47 -0.96 -8.48
N ARG A 98 26.48 -1.83 -8.36
CA ARG A 98 27.79 -1.62 -8.99
C ARG A 98 27.73 -1.63 -10.52
N ALA A 99 26.82 -2.40 -11.11
CA ALA A 99 26.63 -2.40 -12.56
C ALA A 99 25.98 -1.09 -13.03
N LEU A 100 25.02 -0.56 -12.29
CA LEU A 100 24.43 0.76 -12.53
C LEU A 100 25.49 1.86 -12.43
N GLU A 101 26.29 1.85 -11.37
CA GLU A 101 27.39 2.80 -11.16
C GLU A 101 28.44 2.73 -12.27
N SER A 102 28.83 1.54 -12.73
CA SER A 102 29.78 1.38 -13.84
C SER A 102 29.25 1.91 -15.18
N LYS A 103 27.93 1.94 -15.34
CA LYS A 103 27.24 2.55 -16.50
C LYS A 103 26.87 4.01 -16.27
N LYS A 104 27.25 4.61 -15.15
CA LYS A 104 26.92 5.98 -14.75
C LYS A 104 25.42 6.24 -14.66
N ILE A 105 24.61 5.20 -14.35
CA ILE A 105 23.16 5.32 -14.16
C ILE A 105 22.90 5.66 -12.69
N PRO A 106 22.40 6.86 -12.38
CA PRO A 106 21.98 7.19 -11.03
C PRO A 106 20.77 6.33 -10.61
N TRP A 107 20.66 6.05 -9.33
CA TRP A 107 19.61 5.15 -8.84
C TRP A 107 19.03 5.59 -7.49
N ILE A 108 17.76 5.26 -7.30
CA ILE A 108 17.09 5.31 -6.01
C ILE A 108 16.70 3.90 -5.57
N MET A 109 16.61 3.67 -4.26
CA MET A 109 16.05 2.44 -3.73
C MET A 109 14.57 2.61 -3.42
N MET A 110 13.73 1.68 -3.87
CA MET A 110 12.32 1.60 -3.51
C MET A 110 12.12 0.49 -2.49
N ASP A 111 11.82 0.85 -1.25
CA ASP A 111 11.47 -0.10 -0.19
C ASP A 111 9.99 0.04 0.18
N ARG A 112 9.16 -0.87 -0.35
CA ARG A 112 7.73 -0.87 -0.08
C ARG A 112 7.31 -1.83 1.02
N SER A 113 8.18 -2.75 1.42
CA SER A 113 7.98 -3.60 2.58
C SER A 113 9.31 -4.22 3.04
N PRO A 114 9.74 -3.94 4.26
CA PRO A 114 10.84 -4.66 4.88
C PRO A 114 10.42 -6.12 5.16
N PRO A 115 11.37 -7.01 5.48
CA PRO A 115 11.07 -8.41 5.82
C PRO A 115 10.49 -8.52 7.23
N ALA A 116 9.29 -7.95 7.46
CA ALA A 116 8.62 -7.89 8.75
C ALA A 116 7.56 -8.98 8.97
N ASP A 117 7.30 -9.81 7.94
CA ASP A 117 6.37 -10.92 8.07
C ASP A 117 6.84 -11.92 9.14
N PRO A 118 5.92 -12.53 9.89
CA PRO A 118 6.28 -13.58 10.85
C PRO A 118 6.81 -14.82 10.11
N GLY A 119 7.95 -15.33 10.56
CA GLY A 119 8.52 -16.56 10.04
C GLY A 119 10.05 -16.54 9.89
N ILE A 120 10.63 -17.74 9.86
CA ILE A 120 12.10 -17.93 9.79
C ILE A 120 12.66 -17.38 8.47
N LEU A 121 11.98 -17.64 7.33
CA LEU A 121 12.42 -17.19 6.01
C LEU A 121 12.45 -15.65 5.89
N SER A 122 11.52 -14.96 6.51
CA SER A 122 11.52 -13.50 6.61
C SER A 122 12.70 -13.02 7.46
N SER A 123 12.94 -13.68 8.58
CA SER A 123 14.05 -13.33 9.48
C SER A 123 15.41 -13.41 8.79
N LEU A 124 15.61 -14.38 7.90
CA LEU A 124 16.84 -14.55 7.11
C LEU A 124 17.08 -13.43 6.07
N GLN A 125 16.08 -12.63 5.75
CA GLN A 125 16.21 -11.52 4.78
C GLN A 125 16.71 -10.21 5.41
N TRP A 126 16.65 -10.05 6.74
CA TRP A 126 17.10 -8.83 7.42
C TRP A 126 18.56 -8.43 7.13
N PRO A 127 19.54 -9.33 7.07
CA PRO A 127 20.90 -8.97 6.71
C PRO A 127 21.03 -8.38 5.30
N ALA A 128 20.31 -8.96 4.32
CA ALA A 128 20.27 -8.44 2.95
C ALA A 128 19.59 -7.08 2.86
N TRP A 129 18.47 -6.90 3.56
CA TRP A 129 17.77 -5.61 3.66
C TRP A 129 18.66 -4.53 4.30
N LYS A 130 19.29 -4.81 5.45
CA LYS A 130 20.23 -3.88 6.07
C LYS A 130 21.40 -3.52 5.15
N LYS A 131 21.90 -4.49 4.39
CA LYS A 131 22.99 -4.27 3.44
C LYS A 131 22.57 -3.33 2.33
N SER A 132 21.36 -3.48 1.77
CA SER A 132 20.81 -2.57 0.76
C SER A 132 20.71 -1.14 1.30
N TRP A 133 20.20 -0.96 2.50
CA TRP A 133 20.12 0.35 3.14
C TRP A 133 21.51 0.96 3.43
N LYS A 134 22.51 0.13 3.77
CA LYS A 134 23.90 0.59 3.93
C LYS A 134 24.49 1.08 2.60
N HIS A 135 24.09 0.52 1.43
CA HIS A 135 24.51 1.06 0.14
C HIS A 135 23.91 2.45 -0.10
N VAL A 136 22.63 2.67 0.21
CA VAL A 136 22.04 4.02 0.15
C VAL A 136 22.74 4.99 1.09
N ALA A 137 23.01 4.59 2.33
CA ALA A 137 23.66 5.44 3.32
C ALA A 137 25.06 5.89 2.88
N LYS A 138 25.83 5.00 2.26
CA LYS A 138 27.23 5.26 1.84
C LYS A 138 27.35 5.98 0.51
N ASN A 139 26.40 5.81 -0.41
CA ASN A 139 26.42 6.49 -1.70
C ASN A 139 26.01 7.96 -1.52
N HIS A 140 26.78 8.90 -2.05
CA HIS A 140 26.57 10.34 -1.83
C HIS A 140 25.23 10.83 -2.39
N SER A 141 24.90 10.47 -3.61
CA SER A 141 23.71 10.93 -4.32
C SER A 141 22.47 10.07 -4.08
N ALA A 142 22.65 8.76 -3.82
CA ALA A 142 21.51 7.84 -3.74
C ALA A 142 20.53 8.22 -2.62
N LYS A 143 19.25 8.16 -2.99
CA LYS A 143 18.09 8.32 -2.09
C LYS A 143 17.27 7.03 -2.05
N ALA A 144 16.33 6.98 -1.13
CA ALA A 144 15.38 5.87 -1.07
C ALA A 144 13.97 6.37 -0.79
N CYS A 145 12.97 5.60 -1.24
CA CYS A 145 11.56 5.82 -0.93
C CYS A 145 11.05 4.71 -0.01
N VAL A 146 10.32 5.09 1.02
CA VAL A 146 9.59 4.22 1.94
C VAL A 146 8.11 4.59 1.95
N VAL A 147 7.24 3.71 2.46
CA VAL A 147 5.79 3.88 2.32
C VAL A 147 5.13 4.72 3.42
N SER A 148 5.80 4.90 4.57
CA SER A 148 5.22 5.59 5.74
C SER A 148 6.30 6.17 6.65
N THR A 149 5.90 7.03 7.58
CA THR A 149 6.77 7.53 8.65
C THR A 149 7.29 6.40 9.52
N GLY A 150 6.42 5.48 9.95
CA GLY A 150 6.81 4.31 10.74
C GLY A 150 7.83 3.42 10.03
N HIS A 151 7.75 3.31 8.68
CA HIS A 151 8.76 2.60 7.90
C HIS A 151 10.10 3.35 7.89
N ARG A 152 10.10 4.67 7.74
CA ARG A 152 11.33 5.49 7.85
C ARG A 152 11.97 5.32 9.22
N ASP A 153 11.20 5.40 10.28
CA ASP A 153 11.69 5.30 11.65
C ASP A 153 12.26 3.90 11.94
N LEU A 154 11.63 2.85 11.39
CA LEU A 154 12.19 1.49 11.41
C LEU A 154 13.55 1.43 10.71
N VAL A 155 13.71 2.04 9.53
CA VAL A 155 14.99 2.09 8.82
C VAL A 155 16.05 2.77 9.68
N GLN A 156 15.77 3.94 10.23
CA GLN A 156 16.69 4.71 11.04
C GLN A 156 17.05 4.00 12.37
N SER A 157 16.14 3.20 12.91
CA SER A 157 16.45 2.36 14.10
C SER A 157 17.40 1.19 13.80
N LYS A 158 17.57 0.81 12.53
CA LYS A 158 18.36 -0.35 12.11
C LYS A 158 19.64 0.00 11.34
N VAL A 159 19.67 1.19 10.73
CA VAL A 159 20.77 1.66 9.88
C VAL A 159 21.04 3.13 10.18
N ASN A 160 22.30 3.48 10.39
CA ASN A 160 22.69 4.88 10.51
C ASN A 160 22.57 5.57 9.13
N ILE A 161 21.47 6.28 8.92
CA ILE A 161 21.17 6.99 7.68
C ILE A 161 20.44 8.29 7.97
N SER A 162 20.82 9.35 7.28
CA SER A 162 20.18 10.66 7.42
C SER A 162 18.76 10.67 6.82
N SER A 163 17.86 11.37 7.50
CA SER A 163 16.45 11.50 7.07
C SER A 163 16.29 12.15 5.70
N ASN A 164 17.21 13.04 5.28
CA ASN A 164 17.17 13.69 3.97
C ASN A 164 17.41 12.72 2.79
N LYS A 165 17.92 11.52 3.06
CA LYS A 165 18.05 10.43 2.07
C LYS A 165 16.79 9.57 1.92
N ILE A 166 15.79 9.77 2.78
CA ILE A 166 14.60 8.94 2.82
C ILE A 166 13.38 9.80 2.52
N SER A 167 12.76 9.55 1.37
CA SER A 167 11.48 10.15 0.99
C SER A 167 10.31 9.23 1.35
N ILE A 168 9.25 9.79 1.90
CA ILE A 168 8.01 9.03 2.15
C ILE A 168 7.17 9.09 0.89
N LEU A 169 6.86 7.93 0.34
CA LEU A 169 6.05 7.74 -0.85
C LEU A 169 4.87 6.81 -0.52
N PRO A 170 3.79 7.35 0.05
CA PRO A 170 2.60 6.56 0.36
C PRO A 170 1.91 6.06 -0.91
N ALA A 171 1.05 5.06 -0.74
CA ALA A 171 0.16 4.65 -1.82
C ALA A 171 -0.89 5.74 -2.06
N GLY A 172 -1.16 6.02 -3.33
CA GLY A 172 -2.23 6.92 -3.75
C GLY A 172 -3.57 6.20 -3.92
N VAL A 173 -4.56 6.95 -4.36
CA VAL A 173 -5.88 6.45 -4.75
C VAL A 173 -6.31 7.07 -6.09
N ASP A 174 -7.08 6.34 -6.86
CA ASP A 174 -7.76 6.84 -8.05
C ASP A 174 -9.03 7.59 -7.63
N LEU A 175 -9.00 8.92 -7.73
CA LEU A 175 -10.08 9.79 -7.29
C LEU A 175 -11.29 9.81 -8.23
N GLU A 176 -11.11 9.36 -9.47
CA GLU A 176 -12.22 9.22 -10.43
C GLU A 176 -12.98 7.91 -10.15
N LEU A 177 -12.24 6.84 -9.96
CA LEU A 177 -12.81 5.54 -9.63
C LEU A 177 -13.45 5.53 -8.22
N PHE A 178 -12.74 6.02 -7.21
CA PHE A 178 -13.23 6.12 -5.83
C PHE A 178 -13.78 7.52 -5.58
N SER A 179 -15.10 7.64 -5.68
CA SER A 179 -15.83 8.89 -5.46
C SER A 179 -17.08 8.65 -4.63
N PRO A 180 -17.54 9.61 -3.82
CA PRO A 180 -18.75 9.45 -3.03
C PRO A 180 -20.01 9.43 -3.92
N SER A 181 -21.02 8.69 -3.49
CA SER A 181 -22.39 8.73 -4.01
C SER A 181 -23.38 8.87 -2.85
N PRO A 182 -24.70 9.06 -3.12
CA PRO A 182 -25.68 9.02 -2.06
C PRO A 182 -25.52 7.78 -1.20
N LYS A 183 -25.47 7.95 0.11
CA LYS A 183 -25.25 6.87 1.08
C LYS A 183 -26.52 6.04 1.26
N GLU A 184 -26.37 4.79 1.72
CA GLU A 184 -27.48 3.93 2.12
C GLU A 184 -28.24 4.53 3.32
N GLU A 185 -29.49 4.14 3.52
CA GLU A 185 -30.27 4.60 4.69
C GLU A 185 -29.80 3.99 6.01
N THR A 186 -29.24 2.78 5.95
CA THR A 186 -28.73 2.07 7.13
C THR A 186 -27.24 2.31 7.27
N LEU A 187 -26.76 2.61 8.48
CA LEU A 187 -25.33 2.79 8.75
C LEU A 187 -24.52 1.57 8.35
N THR A 188 -23.82 1.68 7.21
CA THR A 188 -23.10 0.58 6.58
C THR A 188 -21.62 0.68 6.84
N MET A 189 -21.07 -0.34 7.48
CA MET A 189 -19.64 -0.53 7.73
C MET A 189 -19.04 -1.47 6.69
N VAL A 190 -17.85 -1.18 6.19
CA VAL A 190 -17.19 -2.01 5.15
C VAL A 190 -15.75 -2.32 5.51
N TYR A 191 -15.35 -3.56 5.23
CA TYR A 191 -13.97 -3.94 5.08
C TYR A 191 -13.77 -4.67 3.76
N HIS A 192 -12.73 -4.30 2.99
CA HIS A 192 -12.36 -5.02 1.77
C HIS A 192 -10.89 -5.46 1.77
N GLY A 193 -10.58 -6.57 1.11
CA GLY A 193 -9.26 -7.16 0.95
C GLY A 193 -9.11 -8.50 1.66
N ARG A 194 -7.91 -8.91 2.03
CA ARG A 194 -7.65 -10.23 2.63
C ARG A 194 -8.42 -10.40 3.95
N LEU A 195 -9.20 -11.46 4.04
CA LEU A 195 -9.98 -11.86 5.22
C LEU A 195 -9.18 -12.88 6.07
N ASP A 196 -7.98 -12.48 6.48
CA ASP A 196 -7.09 -13.36 7.24
C ASP A 196 -7.16 -13.03 8.74
N LYS A 197 -7.11 -14.07 9.60
CA LYS A 197 -7.21 -13.97 11.06
C LYS A 197 -6.20 -12.97 11.67
N HIS A 198 -4.97 -12.98 11.17
CA HIS A 198 -3.91 -12.10 11.67
C HIS A 198 -4.12 -10.61 11.35
N ARG A 199 -5.17 -10.29 10.57
CA ARG A 199 -5.64 -8.92 10.30
C ARG A 199 -6.72 -8.43 11.25
N GLY A 200 -7.11 -9.23 12.24
CA GLY A 200 -8.14 -8.86 13.20
C GLY A 200 -9.57 -8.89 12.65
N ILE A 201 -9.79 -9.57 11.51
CA ILE A 201 -11.07 -9.55 10.79
C ILE A 201 -12.23 -10.08 11.63
N LEU A 202 -11.98 -11.06 12.51
CA LEU A 202 -13.02 -11.65 13.37
C LEU A 202 -13.58 -10.68 14.42
N ALA A 203 -12.93 -9.53 14.67
CA ALA A 203 -13.47 -8.47 15.51
C ALA A 203 -14.64 -7.72 14.86
N LEU A 204 -14.77 -7.76 13.52
CA LEU A 204 -15.76 -6.97 12.77
C LEU A 204 -17.20 -7.48 12.94
N PRO A 205 -17.49 -8.80 12.82
CA PRO A 205 -18.82 -9.34 13.16
C PRO A 205 -19.22 -9.05 14.61
N MET A 206 -18.27 -9.13 15.53
CA MET A 206 -18.50 -8.79 16.94
C MET A 206 -18.85 -7.30 17.13
N LEU A 207 -18.18 -6.39 16.40
CA LEU A 207 -18.49 -4.96 16.43
C LEU A 207 -19.92 -4.72 15.93
N ALA A 208 -20.32 -5.32 14.82
CA ALA A 208 -21.66 -5.18 14.26
C ALA A 208 -22.73 -5.74 15.25
N SER A 209 -22.54 -6.94 15.77
CA SER A 209 -23.45 -7.57 16.75
C SER A 209 -23.65 -6.71 18.00
N LYS A 210 -22.56 -6.23 18.59
CA LYS A 210 -22.63 -5.36 19.77
C LYS A 210 -23.25 -4.00 19.47
N SER A 211 -23.06 -3.45 18.27
CA SER A 211 -23.72 -2.22 17.84
C SER A 211 -25.24 -2.38 17.79
N ILE A 212 -25.73 -3.50 17.26
CA ILE A 212 -27.16 -3.82 17.23
C ILE A 212 -27.72 -4.00 18.65
N GLN A 213 -27.00 -4.73 19.51
CA GLN A 213 -27.39 -4.87 20.93
C GLN A 213 -27.46 -3.52 21.66
N ALA A 214 -26.66 -2.54 21.23
CA ALA A 214 -26.67 -1.18 21.75
C ALA A 214 -27.76 -0.29 21.12
N GLY A 215 -28.65 -0.85 20.27
CA GLY A 215 -29.81 -0.17 19.66
C GLY A 215 -29.51 0.50 18.31
N LEU A 216 -28.34 0.29 17.73
CA LEU A 216 -27.99 0.85 16.41
C LEU A 216 -28.51 -0.05 15.29
N LYS A 217 -28.98 0.55 14.19
CA LYS A 217 -29.24 -0.15 12.94
C LYS A 217 -28.00 -0.10 12.06
N VAL A 218 -27.30 -1.22 11.93
CA VAL A 218 -26.03 -1.30 11.17
C VAL A 218 -26.06 -2.48 10.20
N LYS A 219 -25.30 -2.34 9.11
CA LYS A 219 -24.90 -3.41 8.21
C LYS A 219 -23.39 -3.52 8.16
N LEU A 220 -22.87 -4.72 7.95
CA LEU A 220 -21.45 -5.02 7.79
C LEU A 220 -21.21 -5.73 6.45
N HIS A 221 -20.48 -5.10 5.55
CA HIS A 221 -20.02 -5.69 4.31
C HIS A 221 -18.56 -6.13 4.41
N LEU A 222 -18.28 -7.39 4.15
CA LEU A 222 -16.94 -7.99 4.14
C LEU A 222 -16.64 -8.48 2.72
N ILE A 223 -15.67 -7.86 2.06
CA ILE A 223 -15.33 -8.15 0.66
C ILE A 223 -13.91 -8.69 0.58
N GLY A 224 -13.75 -9.92 0.10
CA GLY A 224 -12.44 -10.49 -0.13
C GLY A 224 -12.36 -11.99 0.06
N GLU A 225 -11.13 -12.48 0.19
CA GLU A 225 -10.80 -13.87 0.44
C GLU A 225 -9.74 -13.98 1.54
N GLY A 226 -9.63 -15.13 2.17
CA GLY A 226 -8.66 -15.41 3.21
C GLY A 226 -9.01 -16.63 4.03
N ASP A 227 -8.22 -16.91 5.05
CA ASP A 227 -8.40 -18.06 5.94
C ASP A 227 -9.70 -18.00 6.77
N CYS A 228 -10.28 -16.81 6.96
CA CYS A 228 -11.54 -16.61 7.66
C CYS A 228 -12.77 -16.58 6.74
N TYR A 229 -12.63 -16.65 5.41
CA TYR A 229 -13.75 -16.47 4.49
C TYR A 229 -14.90 -17.43 4.75
N GLY A 230 -14.62 -18.73 4.93
CA GLY A 230 -15.65 -19.74 5.20
C GLY A 230 -16.47 -19.44 6.46
N GLN A 231 -15.76 -19.18 7.56
CA GLN A 231 -16.39 -18.82 8.85
C GLN A 231 -17.23 -17.52 8.76
N LEU A 232 -16.73 -16.52 8.05
CA LEU A 232 -17.46 -15.25 7.88
C LEU A 232 -18.69 -15.43 7.00
N LYS A 233 -18.62 -16.27 5.96
CA LYS A 233 -19.76 -16.60 5.11
C LYS A 233 -20.87 -17.31 5.88
N GLU A 234 -20.53 -18.28 6.73
CA GLU A 234 -21.48 -18.93 7.64
C GLU A 234 -22.19 -17.90 8.56
N LEU A 235 -21.44 -16.93 9.10
CA LEU A 235 -22.02 -15.84 9.89
C LEU A 235 -23.00 -14.98 9.07
N GLY A 236 -22.68 -14.69 7.81
CA GLY A 236 -23.58 -13.97 6.90
C GLY A 236 -24.84 -14.74 6.52
N GLU A 237 -24.80 -16.08 6.52
CA GLU A 237 -25.99 -16.92 6.34
C GLU A 237 -26.93 -16.93 7.56
N ILE A 238 -26.38 -16.70 8.76
CA ILE A 238 -27.14 -16.67 10.02
C ILE A 238 -27.68 -15.27 10.34
N HIS A 239 -26.94 -14.22 9.97
CA HIS A 239 -27.23 -12.84 10.35
C HIS A 239 -27.43 -11.95 9.14
N ASP A 240 -28.62 -11.42 8.93
CA ASP A 240 -29.03 -10.57 7.81
C ASP A 240 -28.32 -9.21 7.74
N TYR A 241 -27.69 -8.79 8.83
CA TYR A 241 -26.88 -7.58 8.88
C TYR A 241 -25.40 -7.80 8.48
N ILE A 242 -24.98 -9.02 8.13
CA ILE A 242 -23.63 -9.35 7.67
C ILE A 242 -23.71 -9.84 6.21
N GLU A 243 -23.07 -9.12 5.33
CA GLU A 243 -22.90 -9.52 3.94
C GLU A 243 -21.43 -9.86 3.67
N VAL A 244 -21.17 -11.05 3.11
CA VAL A 244 -19.82 -11.52 2.80
C VAL A 244 -19.72 -11.85 1.33
N GLN A 245 -18.89 -11.10 0.63
CA GLN A 245 -18.64 -11.29 -0.80
C GLN A 245 -17.22 -11.79 -1.03
N HIS A 246 -17.06 -12.69 -1.99
CA HIS A 246 -15.74 -13.08 -2.49
C HIS A 246 -15.05 -11.89 -3.17
N ASN A 247 -13.80 -12.04 -3.58
CA ASN A 247 -13.11 -11.03 -4.37
C ASN A 247 -13.93 -10.56 -5.56
N ILE A 248 -14.15 -9.26 -5.62
CA ILE A 248 -14.75 -8.56 -6.76
C ILE A 248 -13.73 -7.61 -7.38
N ASP A 249 -13.97 -7.22 -8.60
CA ASP A 249 -13.12 -6.26 -9.30
C ASP A 249 -13.12 -4.87 -8.63
N GLN A 250 -12.09 -4.11 -8.86
CA GLN A 250 -11.91 -2.81 -8.22
C GLN A 250 -13.06 -1.81 -8.49
N PRO A 251 -13.66 -1.74 -9.69
CA PRO A 251 -14.85 -0.91 -9.91
C PRO A 251 -16.05 -1.28 -9.02
N LYS A 252 -16.32 -2.55 -8.82
CA LYS A 252 -17.40 -3.00 -7.92
C LYS A 252 -17.08 -2.70 -6.46
N VAL A 253 -15.81 -2.86 -6.03
CA VAL A 253 -15.38 -2.39 -4.70
C VAL A 253 -15.67 -0.90 -4.56
N ALA A 254 -15.29 -0.07 -5.53
CA ALA A 254 -15.53 1.36 -5.50
C ALA A 254 -17.02 1.71 -5.41
N GLU A 255 -17.89 0.98 -6.12
CA GLU A 255 -19.34 1.14 -6.04
C GLU A 255 -19.86 0.88 -4.62
N VAL A 256 -19.46 -0.23 -3.98
CA VAL A 256 -19.84 -0.52 -2.59
C VAL A 256 -19.35 0.56 -1.64
N LEU A 257 -18.08 0.97 -1.76
CA LEU A 257 -17.51 2.00 -0.89
C LEU A 257 -18.22 3.34 -1.05
N SER A 258 -18.59 3.71 -2.26
CA SER A 258 -19.25 4.99 -2.54
C SER A 258 -20.57 5.19 -1.78
N LYS A 259 -21.33 4.09 -1.57
CA LYS A 259 -22.63 4.02 -0.89
C LYS A 259 -22.51 3.79 0.62
N SER A 260 -21.32 3.40 1.12
CA SER A 260 -21.10 3.00 2.51
C SER A 260 -20.65 4.17 3.36
N HIS A 261 -20.77 4.04 4.70
CA HIS A 261 -20.53 5.11 5.65
C HIS A 261 -19.15 5.02 6.32
N ILE A 262 -18.80 3.84 6.80
CA ILE A 262 -17.61 3.63 7.65
C ILE A 262 -16.70 2.57 7.05
N GLY A 263 -15.45 2.95 6.78
CA GLY A 263 -14.38 2.03 6.41
C GLY A 263 -13.65 1.51 7.64
N LEU A 264 -13.51 0.19 7.75
CA LEU A 264 -12.95 -0.46 8.94
C LEU A 264 -11.48 -0.82 8.75
N LEU A 265 -10.65 -0.53 9.77
CA LEU A 265 -9.23 -0.85 9.82
C LEU A 265 -8.91 -1.65 11.11
N PRO A 266 -9.22 -2.96 11.13
CA PRO A 266 -9.08 -3.79 12.34
C PRO A 266 -7.68 -4.35 12.56
N MET A 267 -6.70 -4.07 11.66
CA MET A 267 -5.35 -4.63 11.78
C MET A 267 -4.72 -4.27 13.13
N PRO A 268 -4.22 -5.25 13.89
CA PRO A 268 -3.72 -5.03 15.25
C PRO A 268 -2.44 -4.18 15.26
N ASN A 269 -2.18 -3.50 16.36
CA ASN A 269 -0.96 -2.72 16.54
C ASN A 269 0.26 -3.64 16.69
N THR A 270 0.75 -4.15 15.56
CA THR A 270 1.96 -4.94 15.47
C THR A 270 2.98 -4.25 14.57
N LYS A 271 4.24 -4.65 14.67
CA LYS A 271 5.31 -4.09 13.85
C LYS A 271 5.04 -4.22 12.35
N LEU A 272 4.39 -5.30 11.91
CA LEU A 272 4.03 -5.51 10.51
C LEU A 272 3.07 -4.42 10.01
N TRP A 273 2.02 -4.15 10.76
CA TRP A 273 0.96 -3.22 10.35
C TRP A 273 1.31 -1.77 10.61
N SER A 274 2.06 -1.48 11.68
CA SER A 274 2.46 -0.10 12.02
C SER A 274 3.38 0.56 10.97
N ILE A 275 4.12 -0.22 10.20
CA ILE A 275 4.97 0.29 9.10
C ILE A 275 4.28 0.29 7.74
N ALA A 276 3.09 -0.27 7.63
CA ALA A 276 2.35 -0.37 6.38
C ALA A 276 1.77 0.99 5.94
N SER A 277 1.34 1.07 4.68
CA SER A 277 0.51 2.15 4.14
C SER A 277 -0.65 1.50 3.37
N PRO A 278 -1.72 1.11 4.07
CA PRO A 278 -2.83 0.39 3.46
C PRO A 278 -3.59 1.29 2.48
N LEU A 279 -3.82 0.79 1.26
CA LEU A 279 -4.61 1.45 0.23
C LEU A 279 -6.02 1.79 0.71
N LYS A 280 -6.62 0.88 1.50
CA LYS A 280 -7.99 1.01 2.02
C LYS A 280 -8.31 2.37 2.63
N ARG A 281 -7.43 2.90 3.49
CA ARG A 281 -7.71 4.20 4.13
C ARG A 281 -7.80 5.33 3.12
N SER A 282 -7.00 5.26 2.03
CA SER A 282 -7.06 6.25 0.95
C SER A 282 -8.31 6.06 0.09
N GLU A 283 -8.69 4.81 -0.18
CA GLU A 283 -9.91 4.44 -0.92
C GLU A 283 -11.17 4.82 -0.12
N TYR A 284 -11.20 4.58 1.20
CA TYR A 284 -12.27 5.02 2.08
C TYR A 284 -12.44 6.55 2.07
N ALA A 285 -11.36 7.29 2.33
CA ALA A 285 -11.40 8.75 2.32
C ALA A 285 -11.84 9.31 0.97
N ALA A 286 -11.36 8.75 -0.15
CA ALA A 286 -11.74 9.14 -1.50
C ALA A 286 -13.21 8.90 -1.80
N SER A 287 -13.79 7.80 -1.28
CA SER A 287 -15.22 7.48 -1.36
C SER A 287 -16.09 8.27 -0.36
N GLY A 288 -15.52 9.24 0.34
CA GLY A 288 -16.24 10.02 1.34
C GLY A 288 -16.72 9.17 2.52
N MET A 289 -15.98 8.13 2.89
CA MET A 289 -16.29 7.32 4.07
C MET A 289 -15.55 7.84 5.29
N LEU A 290 -16.18 7.74 6.44
CA LEU A 290 -15.53 7.86 7.73
C LEU A 290 -14.64 6.64 7.95
N ILE A 291 -13.59 6.77 8.76
CA ILE A 291 -12.67 5.67 9.05
C ILE A 291 -12.70 5.35 10.53
N PHE A 292 -12.92 4.07 10.85
CA PHE A 292 -12.78 3.54 12.20
C PHE A 292 -11.73 2.43 12.24
N GLY A 293 -10.80 2.49 13.19
CA GLY A 293 -9.72 1.51 13.23
C GLY A 293 -8.91 1.49 14.50
N ILE A 294 -7.96 0.54 14.57
CA ILE A 294 -7.01 0.43 15.66
C ILE A 294 -5.90 1.46 15.48
N ASN A 295 -5.51 2.12 16.58
CA ASN A 295 -4.50 3.17 16.58
C ASN A 295 -3.09 2.60 16.41
N HIS A 296 -2.48 2.91 15.29
CA HIS A 296 -1.04 2.74 15.03
C HIS A 296 -0.63 3.51 13.76
N SER A 297 0.66 3.77 13.62
CA SER A 297 1.23 4.60 12.55
C SER A 297 0.90 4.15 11.11
N GLY A 298 0.55 2.89 10.88
CA GLY A 298 0.08 2.41 9.57
C GLY A 298 -1.34 2.88 9.23
N HIS A 299 -2.17 3.16 10.23
CA HIS A 299 -3.54 3.66 10.04
C HIS A 299 -3.64 5.19 10.06
N THR A 300 -2.70 5.87 10.69
CA THR A 300 -2.71 7.35 10.77
C THR A 300 -2.50 7.99 9.40
N LEU A 301 -3.07 9.16 9.23
CA LEU A 301 -2.80 10.09 8.13
C LEU A 301 -2.14 11.35 8.70
N PRO A 302 -1.33 12.09 7.92
CA PRO A 302 -0.77 13.35 8.40
C PRO A 302 -1.86 14.31 8.89
N GLY A 303 -1.78 14.73 10.14
CA GLY A 303 -2.75 15.63 10.78
C GLY A 303 -4.04 14.94 11.25
N TYR A 304 -4.07 13.61 11.35
CA TYR A 304 -5.27 12.85 11.72
C TYR A 304 -5.83 13.23 13.10
N GLU A 305 -5.00 13.76 13.99
CA GLU A 305 -5.40 14.18 15.34
C GLU A 305 -6.45 15.31 15.34
N THR A 306 -6.58 16.02 14.23
CA THR A 306 -7.55 17.10 14.03
C THR A 306 -8.67 16.74 13.05
N MET A 307 -8.80 15.45 12.69
CA MET A 307 -9.77 14.97 11.70
C MET A 307 -10.90 14.21 12.39
N ASP A 308 -12.07 14.81 12.47
CA ASP A 308 -13.26 14.16 13.10
C ASP A 308 -13.81 12.98 12.29
N TRP A 309 -13.47 12.85 11.00
CA TRP A 309 -13.89 11.76 10.12
C TRP A 309 -13.04 10.48 10.24
N ILE A 310 -11.97 10.51 11.04
CA ILE A 310 -11.13 9.34 11.34
C ILE A 310 -11.05 9.14 12.85
N LYS A 311 -11.52 8.00 13.34
CA LYS A 311 -11.45 7.60 14.75
C LYS A 311 -10.57 6.38 14.88
N LEU A 312 -9.40 6.54 15.48
CA LEU A 312 -8.48 5.46 15.80
C LEU A 312 -8.45 5.26 17.32
N VAL A 313 -8.61 4.01 17.75
CA VAL A 313 -8.78 3.64 19.15
C VAL A 313 -7.77 2.56 19.56
N GLU A 314 -7.54 2.40 20.85
CA GLU A 314 -6.73 1.30 21.34
C GLU A 314 -7.40 -0.05 21.05
N GLN A 315 -6.61 -1.08 20.82
CA GLN A 315 -7.12 -2.39 20.40
C GLN A 315 -8.11 -3.00 21.40
N TYR A 316 -7.93 -2.76 22.72
CA TYR A 316 -8.82 -3.27 23.75
C TYR A 316 -10.18 -2.58 23.73
N ASP A 317 -10.23 -1.32 23.34
CA ASP A 317 -11.42 -0.48 23.34
C ASP A 317 -12.13 -0.47 21.98
N PHE A 318 -11.66 -1.32 21.03
CA PHE A 318 -12.16 -1.33 19.64
C PHE A 318 -13.68 -1.44 19.54
N HIS A 319 -14.32 -2.27 20.35
CA HIS A 319 -15.77 -2.42 20.31
C HIS A 319 -16.51 -1.31 21.08
N SER A 320 -16.08 -1.00 22.30
CA SER A 320 -16.73 0.01 23.17
C SER A 320 -16.68 1.40 22.55
N ASP A 321 -15.48 1.84 22.16
CA ASP A 321 -15.28 3.16 21.59
C ASP A 321 -15.92 3.30 20.19
N GLY A 322 -15.95 2.19 19.42
CA GLY A 322 -16.64 2.15 18.14
C GLY A 322 -18.13 2.38 18.31
N ILE A 323 -18.78 1.67 19.23
CA ILE A 323 -20.22 1.82 19.51
C ILE A 323 -20.53 3.23 20.01
N GLU A 324 -19.70 3.76 20.92
CA GLU A 324 -19.88 5.11 21.41
C GLU A 324 -19.78 6.15 20.30
N TRP A 325 -18.77 6.01 19.44
CA TRP A 325 -18.62 6.92 18.30
C TRP A 325 -19.79 6.81 17.33
N PHE A 326 -20.24 5.61 16.98
CA PHE A 326 -21.36 5.39 16.07
C PHE A 326 -22.69 5.97 16.58
N LYS A 327 -22.94 5.96 17.89
CA LYS A 327 -24.12 6.56 18.53
C LYS A 327 -24.19 8.08 18.34
N ASN A 328 -23.04 8.72 18.13
CA ASN A 328 -22.95 10.17 17.93
C ASN A 328 -22.94 10.59 16.43
N LEU A 329 -23.19 9.63 15.53
CA LEU A 329 -23.25 9.86 14.10
C LEU A 329 -24.72 9.90 13.65
N ASP A 330 -25.25 11.11 13.44
CA ASP A 330 -26.48 11.31 12.69
C ASP A 330 -26.19 11.55 11.18
N ILE A 331 -27.22 11.62 10.38
CA ILE A 331 -27.11 11.76 8.92
C ILE A 331 -26.40 13.08 8.56
N GLU A 332 -26.72 14.17 9.21
CA GLU A 332 -26.12 15.49 8.93
C GLU A 332 -24.63 15.49 9.24
N ARG A 333 -24.26 14.92 10.37
CA ARG A 333 -22.86 14.80 10.77
C ARG A 333 -22.07 13.88 9.84
N ILE A 334 -22.65 12.75 9.40
CA ILE A 334 -22.03 11.86 8.43
C ILE A 334 -21.77 12.60 7.10
N GLU A 335 -22.72 13.38 6.60
CA GLU A 335 -22.55 14.13 5.36
C GLU A 335 -21.44 15.20 5.46
N GLU A 336 -21.37 15.93 6.56
CA GLU A 336 -20.31 16.90 6.82
C GLU A 336 -18.92 16.24 6.84
N LEU A 337 -18.79 15.16 7.61
CA LEU A 337 -17.55 14.42 7.76
C LEU A 337 -17.14 13.72 6.45
N SER A 338 -18.11 13.23 5.68
CA SER A 338 -17.90 12.65 4.34
C SER A 338 -17.26 13.66 3.37
N LYS A 339 -17.78 14.89 3.35
CA LYS A 339 -17.19 15.97 2.55
C LYS A 339 -15.75 16.28 2.97
N SER A 340 -15.50 16.32 4.27
CA SER A 340 -14.15 16.56 4.84
C SER A 340 -13.16 15.43 4.47
N ALA A 341 -13.59 14.17 4.55
CA ALA A 341 -12.79 13.02 4.15
C ALA A 341 -12.44 13.08 2.66
N ARG A 342 -13.41 13.38 1.80
CA ARG A 342 -13.21 13.53 0.35
C ARG A 342 -12.24 14.67 0.02
N GLN A 343 -12.42 15.84 0.59
CA GLN A 343 -11.54 16.99 0.40
C GLN A 343 -10.09 16.68 0.81
N TYR A 344 -9.92 15.95 1.92
CA TYR A 344 -8.58 15.50 2.33
C TYR A 344 -7.96 14.57 1.30
N ALA A 345 -8.74 13.62 0.79
CA ALA A 345 -8.26 12.67 -0.22
C ALA A 345 -7.83 13.38 -1.51
N GLU A 346 -8.62 14.31 -2.01
CA GLU A 346 -8.31 15.13 -3.19
C GLU A 346 -7.01 15.92 -3.01
N LYS A 347 -6.85 16.53 -1.85
CA LYS A 347 -5.65 17.33 -1.55
C LYS A 347 -4.39 16.49 -1.32
N ASN A 348 -4.52 15.29 -0.74
CA ASN A 348 -3.37 14.61 -0.14
C ASN A 348 -3.12 13.17 -0.63
N LEU A 349 -4.12 12.47 -1.19
CA LEU A 349 -4.04 11.01 -1.37
C LEU A 349 -4.08 10.57 -2.83
N SER A 350 -4.10 11.46 -3.81
CA SER A 350 -4.14 11.10 -5.24
C SER A 350 -2.85 10.39 -5.69
N TRP A 351 -2.98 9.48 -6.67
CA TRP A 351 -1.81 8.93 -7.37
C TRP A 351 -0.95 10.02 -7.99
N LYS A 352 -1.57 11.10 -8.50
CA LYS A 352 -0.82 12.23 -9.04
C LYS A 352 0.20 12.77 -8.03
N LYS A 353 -0.20 12.99 -6.78
CA LYS A 353 0.70 13.50 -5.74
C LYS A 353 1.85 12.53 -5.41
N SER A 354 1.58 11.23 -5.37
CA SER A 354 2.62 10.21 -5.18
C SER A 354 3.59 10.19 -6.37
N VAL A 355 3.09 10.32 -7.60
CA VAL A 355 3.90 10.40 -8.82
C VAL A 355 4.76 11.67 -8.83
N ASP A 356 4.18 12.84 -8.52
CA ASP A 356 4.92 14.12 -8.43
C ASP A 356 6.08 14.01 -7.42
N THR A 357 5.82 13.40 -6.27
CA THR A 357 6.85 13.13 -5.25
C THR A 357 7.96 12.22 -5.80
N LEU A 358 7.59 11.12 -6.46
CA LEU A 358 8.56 10.18 -7.02
C LEU A 358 9.40 10.83 -8.12
N ILE A 359 8.79 11.57 -9.03
CA ILE A 359 9.48 12.30 -10.11
C ILE A 359 10.46 13.32 -9.53
N SER A 360 10.04 14.08 -8.52
CA SER A 360 10.94 15.02 -7.84
C SER A 360 12.17 14.32 -7.26
N VAL A 361 12.00 13.15 -6.62
CA VAL A 361 13.13 12.36 -6.12
C VAL A 361 14.03 11.87 -7.25
N LEU A 362 13.46 11.39 -8.36
CA LEU A 362 14.23 10.92 -9.53
C LEU A 362 15.02 12.06 -10.19
N GLN A 363 14.42 13.24 -10.35
CA GLN A 363 15.08 14.41 -10.93
C GLN A 363 16.30 14.86 -10.12
N THR A 364 16.23 14.77 -8.78
CA THR A 364 17.41 15.09 -7.95
C THR A 364 18.58 14.13 -8.13
N GLN A 365 18.43 13.04 -8.86
CA GLN A 365 19.49 12.10 -9.17
C GLN A 365 20.19 12.43 -10.52
N LEU A 366 19.52 13.17 -11.40
CA LEU A 366 20.03 13.54 -12.71
C LEU A 366 20.77 14.90 -12.69
N ASN A 367 20.53 15.70 -11.65
CA ASN A 367 21.23 16.97 -11.39
C ASN A 367 22.46 16.71 -10.50
#